data_955d185e827ed9d458261811447f9566
#
_entry.id   955d185e827ed9d458261811447f9566
#
_cell.length_a   1.000
_cell.length_b   1.000
_cell.length_c   1.000
_cell.angle_alpha   90.00
_cell.angle_beta   90.00
_cell.angle_gamma   90.00
#
_symmetry.space_group_name_H-M   'P 1'
#
loop_
_entity.id
_entity.type
_entity.pdbx_description
1 polymer ?
#
loop_
_entity_poly.entity_id
_entity_poly.type
_entity_poly.pdbx_seq_one_letter_code
_entity_poly.pdbx_strand_id
1 'polypeptide(L)'
;MRVGVISVQGAVPEHIRMSEAALRAMGRKGEVIAVRRLDDLRAVDCLIVPGGESTTISKLLRKLGLFDEVVQMGTEGTPMMGTCAGCVLLAKEGGEQAERTGTELLSLMDMAVDRNAFGRQRESFEAPLHIEGLDLPFPGVFIRAPLITRV
;
A
#
# COMPACT_ATOMS: atom_id res chain seq x y z
N MET A 1 -8.33 -5.47 17.56
CA MET A 1 -7.73 -4.73 16.44
C MET A 1 -8.20 -5.36 15.14
N ARG A 2 -8.72 -4.56 14.24
CA ARG A 2 -9.17 -5.00 12.91
C ARG A 2 -8.31 -4.35 11.82
N VAL A 3 -7.55 -5.18 11.10
CA VAL A 3 -6.70 -4.75 9.98
C VAL A 3 -7.50 -4.86 8.68
N GLY A 4 -7.65 -3.78 7.96
CA GLY A 4 -8.26 -3.77 6.64
C GLY A 4 -7.22 -3.91 5.54
N VAL A 5 -7.52 -4.72 4.52
CA VAL A 5 -6.74 -4.78 3.27
C VAL A 5 -7.64 -4.35 2.13
N ILE A 6 -7.31 -3.25 1.44
CA ILE A 6 -8.02 -2.81 0.24
C ILE A 6 -8.07 -3.96 -0.76
N SER A 7 -9.28 -4.40 -1.10
CA SER A 7 -9.52 -5.65 -1.86
C SER A 7 -10.19 -5.38 -3.21
N VAL A 8 -9.70 -4.38 -3.93
CA VAL A 8 -10.24 -4.01 -5.25
C VAL A 8 -9.39 -4.58 -6.38
N GLN A 9 -8.06 -4.69 -6.18
CA GLN A 9 -7.10 -5.28 -7.13
C GLN A 9 -5.74 -5.45 -6.44
N GLY A 10 -4.95 -6.46 -6.82
CA GLY A 10 -3.56 -6.64 -6.40
C GLY A 10 -3.33 -7.81 -5.44
N ALA A 11 -2.24 -7.74 -4.67
CA ALA A 11 -1.74 -8.79 -3.78
C ALA A 11 -2.53 -8.89 -2.45
N VAL A 12 -3.86 -9.00 -2.54
CA VAL A 12 -4.76 -9.00 -1.38
C VAL A 12 -4.60 -10.25 -0.51
N PRO A 13 -4.62 -11.48 -1.06
CA PRO A 13 -4.50 -12.69 -0.26
C PRO A 13 -3.17 -12.79 0.49
N GLU A 14 -2.09 -12.28 -0.10
CA GLU A 14 -0.75 -12.24 0.48
C GLU A 14 -0.73 -11.36 1.73
N HIS A 15 -1.28 -10.14 1.62
CA HIS A 15 -1.36 -9.21 2.75
C HIS A 15 -2.28 -9.73 3.86
N ILE A 16 -3.41 -10.34 3.52
CA ILE A 16 -4.30 -10.96 4.52
C ILE A 16 -3.54 -12.04 5.29
N ARG A 17 -2.94 -13.02 4.59
CA ARG A 17 -2.20 -14.12 5.22
C ARG A 17 -1.05 -13.64 6.10
N MET A 18 -0.28 -12.65 5.63
CA MET A 18 0.85 -12.12 6.39
C MET A 18 0.39 -11.33 7.61
N SER A 19 -0.66 -10.53 7.50
CA SER A 19 -1.22 -9.78 8.63
C SER A 19 -1.81 -10.71 9.70
N GLU A 20 -2.51 -11.77 9.30
CA GLU A 20 -2.98 -12.81 10.23
C GLU A 20 -1.82 -13.53 10.92
N ALA A 21 -0.75 -13.86 10.18
CA ALA A 21 0.44 -14.47 10.73
C ALA A 21 1.13 -13.53 11.74
N ALA A 22 1.24 -12.24 11.42
CA ALA A 22 1.80 -11.24 12.30
C ALA A 22 0.99 -11.08 13.60
N LEU A 23 -0.34 -11.00 13.52
CA LEU A 23 -1.21 -10.95 14.69
C LEU A 23 -1.01 -12.16 15.60
N ARG A 24 -0.93 -13.36 15.01
CA ARG A 24 -0.65 -14.61 15.77
C ARG A 24 0.73 -14.58 16.43
N ALA A 25 1.77 -14.20 15.68
CA ALA A 25 3.15 -14.14 16.19
C ALA A 25 3.29 -13.15 17.35
N MET A 26 2.56 -12.03 17.30
CA MET A 26 2.56 -11.00 18.34
C MET A 26 1.63 -11.34 19.53
N GLY A 27 0.92 -12.45 19.50
CA GLY A 27 -0.09 -12.79 20.51
C GLY A 27 -1.23 -11.77 20.60
N ARG A 28 -1.48 -11.01 19.55
CA ARG A 28 -2.51 -9.97 19.51
C ARG A 28 -3.86 -10.54 19.05
N LYS A 29 -4.90 -10.26 19.84
CA LYS A 29 -6.28 -10.53 19.40
C LYS A 29 -6.68 -9.53 18.32
N GLY A 30 -7.13 -10.03 17.19
CA GLY A 30 -7.56 -9.19 16.06
C GLY A 30 -8.04 -10.05 14.89
N GLU A 31 -8.57 -9.38 13.90
CA GLU A 31 -9.00 -9.99 12.64
C GLU A 31 -8.45 -9.17 11.45
N VAL A 32 -8.34 -9.82 10.32
CA VAL A 32 -7.95 -9.17 9.06
C VAL A 32 -9.11 -9.31 8.09
N ILE A 33 -9.57 -8.20 7.52
CA ILE A 33 -10.70 -8.18 6.61
C ILE A 33 -10.33 -7.63 5.23
N ALA A 34 -10.96 -8.18 4.20
CA ALA A 34 -10.90 -7.65 2.85
C ALA A 34 -11.88 -6.47 2.71
N VAL A 35 -11.36 -5.27 2.50
CA VAL A 35 -12.16 -4.05 2.36
C VAL A 35 -12.61 -3.88 0.92
N ARG A 36 -13.92 -3.94 0.68
CA ARG A 36 -14.56 -3.79 -0.64
C ARG A 36 -15.68 -2.75 -0.67
N ARG A 37 -16.19 -2.37 0.49
CA ARG A 37 -17.32 -1.44 0.67
C ARG A 37 -17.02 -0.45 1.78
N LEU A 38 -17.78 0.63 1.83
CA LEU A 38 -17.65 1.65 2.87
C LEU A 38 -17.81 1.09 4.29
N ASP A 39 -18.75 0.17 4.49
CA ASP A 39 -18.98 -0.43 5.80
C ASP A 39 -17.76 -1.25 6.28
N ASP A 40 -17.10 -1.97 5.35
CA ASP A 40 -15.86 -2.68 5.66
C ASP A 40 -14.77 -1.68 6.06
N LEU A 41 -14.63 -0.59 5.28
CA LEU A 41 -13.62 0.44 5.48
C LEU A 41 -13.77 1.16 6.83
N ARG A 42 -14.99 1.53 7.20
CA ARG A 42 -15.30 2.21 8.48
C ARG A 42 -15.14 1.33 9.71
N ALA A 43 -15.03 0.03 9.50
CA ALA A 43 -14.92 -0.94 10.59
C ALA A 43 -13.49 -1.27 10.98
N VAL A 44 -12.46 -0.72 10.31
CA VAL A 44 -11.05 -1.07 10.55
C VAL A 44 -10.33 -0.06 11.43
N ASP A 45 -9.34 -0.54 12.19
CA ASP A 45 -8.47 0.29 13.03
C ASP A 45 -7.20 0.76 12.27
N CYS A 46 -6.82 0.05 11.20
CA CYS A 46 -5.69 0.37 10.32
C CYS A 46 -5.91 -0.22 8.94
N LEU A 47 -5.23 0.32 7.93
CA LEU A 47 -5.48 0.00 6.53
C LEU A 47 -4.20 -0.34 5.77
N ILE A 48 -4.25 -1.39 4.95
CA ILE A 48 -3.21 -1.76 4.01
C ILE A 48 -3.71 -1.49 2.59
N VAL A 49 -2.94 -0.70 1.83
CA VAL A 49 -3.12 -0.51 0.38
C VAL A 49 -2.12 -1.43 -0.32
N PRO A 50 -2.58 -2.54 -0.95
CA PRO A 50 -1.70 -3.57 -1.46
C PRO A 50 -0.95 -3.14 -2.73
N GLY A 51 0.10 -3.89 -3.04
CA GLY A 51 0.74 -3.86 -4.35
C GLY A 51 -0.18 -4.35 -5.45
N GLY A 52 0.03 -3.82 -6.66
CA GLY A 52 -0.79 -4.13 -7.83
C GLY A 52 -0.53 -3.11 -8.94
N GLU A 53 -1.56 -2.69 -9.65
CA GLU A 53 -1.47 -1.63 -10.65
C GLU A 53 -2.16 -0.36 -10.10
N SER A 54 -1.37 0.68 -9.80
CA SER A 54 -1.84 1.86 -9.07
C SER A 54 -2.96 2.62 -9.79
N THR A 55 -2.92 2.73 -11.13
CA THR A 55 -3.99 3.39 -11.90
C THR A 55 -5.32 2.63 -11.78
N THR A 56 -5.26 1.30 -11.82
CA THR A 56 -6.45 0.44 -11.68
C THR A 56 -7.02 0.54 -10.27
N ILE A 57 -6.15 0.46 -9.24
CA ILE A 57 -6.59 0.57 -7.84
C ILE A 57 -7.25 1.93 -7.61
N SER A 58 -6.63 3.03 -8.05
CA SER A 58 -7.16 4.39 -7.94
C SER A 58 -8.56 4.51 -8.55
N LYS A 59 -8.71 4.07 -9.83
CA LYS A 59 -10.00 4.10 -10.53
C LYS A 59 -11.08 3.25 -9.86
N LEU A 60 -10.70 2.08 -9.33
CA LEU A 60 -11.65 1.21 -8.63
C LEU A 60 -12.05 1.79 -7.26
N LEU A 61 -11.13 2.41 -6.52
CA LEU A 61 -11.47 3.14 -5.30
C LEU A 61 -12.48 4.24 -5.57
N ARG A 62 -12.28 5.04 -6.64
CA ARG A 62 -13.26 6.07 -7.06
C ARG A 62 -14.60 5.46 -7.44
N LYS A 63 -14.57 4.44 -8.29
CA LYS A 63 -15.81 3.78 -8.78
C LYS A 63 -16.64 3.19 -7.63
N LEU A 64 -16.01 2.69 -6.60
CA LEU A 64 -16.67 2.09 -5.43
C LEU A 64 -17.00 3.11 -4.31
N GLY A 65 -16.65 4.38 -4.49
CA GLY A 65 -16.86 5.43 -3.49
C GLY A 65 -15.98 5.30 -2.25
N LEU A 66 -14.86 4.57 -2.35
CA LEU A 66 -13.94 4.35 -1.23
C LEU A 66 -12.83 5.41 -1.15
N PHE A 67 -12.54 6.10 -2.25
CA PHE A 67 -11.36 6.96 -2.37
C PHE A 67 -11.35 8.09 -1.32
N ASP A 68 -12.42 8.87 -1.27
CA ASP A 68 -12.51 10.02 -0.36
C ASP A 68 -12.54 9.60 1.11
N GLU A 69 -13.17 8.47 1.42
CA GLU A 69 -13.19 7.92 2.77
C GLU A 69 -11.79 7.47 3.21
N VAL A 70 -11.01 6.81 2.32
CA VAL A 70 -9.61 6.46 2.62
C VAL A 70 -8.78 7.73 2.87
N VAL A 71 -8.95 8.77 2.07
CA VAL A 71 -8.27 10.07 2.28
C VAL A 71 -8.66 10.67 3.62
N GLN A 72 -9.94 10.69 3.95
CA GLN A 72 -10.44 11.21 5.22
C GLN A 72 -9.84 10.43 6.40
N MET A 73 -9.93 9.10 6.40
CA MET A 73 -9.36 8.25 7.46
C MET A 73 -7.87 8.49 7.67
N GLY A 74 -7.09 8.61 6.57
CA GLY A 74 -5.67 8.90 6.66
C GLY A 74 -5.38 10.29 7.23
N THR A 75 -6.16 11.28 6.85
CA THR A 75 -6.07 12.65 7.38
C THR A 75 -6.44 12.72 8.87
N GLU A 76 -7.37 11.89 9.32
CA GLU A 76 -7.77 11.74 10.73
C GLU A 76 -6.78 10.91 11.56
N GLY A 77 -5.73 10.37 10.93
CA GLY A 77 -4.64 9.67 11.61
C GLY A 77 -4.80 8.15 11.70
N THR A 78 -5.72 7.55 10.93
CA THR A 78 -5.78 6.09 10.82
C THR A 78 -4.44 5.56 10.28
N PRO A 79 -3.75 4.62 10.97
CA PRO A 79 -2.51 4.06 10.51
C PRO A 79 -2.67 3.36 9.15
N MET A 80 -1.80 3.70 8.21
CA MET A 80 -1.85 3.13 6.85
C MET A 80 -0.48 2.61 6.41
N MET A 81 -0.49 1.51 5.65
CA MET A 81 0.69 0.97 4.98
C MET A 81 0.41 0.77 3.50
N GLY A 82 1.30 1.24 2.64
CA GLY A 82 1.25 1.00 1.20
C GLY A 82 2.44 0.17 0.73
N THR A 83 2.19 -0.86 -0.07
CA THR A 83 3.25 -1.66 -0.69
C THR A 83 3.25 -1.49 -2.19
N CYS A 84 4.41 -1.27 -2.81
CA CYS A 84 4.57 -1.10 -4.26
C CYS A 84 3.57 -0.06 -4.82
N ALA A 85 2.51 -0.49 -5.53
CA ALA A 85 1.44 0.38 -6.03
C ALA A 85 0.74 1.17 -4.90
N GLY A 86 0.57 0.58 -3.73
CA GLY A 86 0.03 1.25 -2.55
C GLY A 86 0.93 2.37 -2.05
N CYS A 87 2.25 2.18 -2.07
CA CYS A 87 3.23 3.23 -1.76
C CYS A 87 3.08 4.43 -2.73
N VAL A 88 2.95 4.14 -4.03
CA VAL A 88 2.69 5.19 -5.05
C VAL A 88 1.40 5.95 -4.75
N LEU A 89 0.32 5.26 -4.41
CA LEU A 89 -0.97 5.89 -4.14
C LEU A 89 -0.96 6.76 -2.88
N LEU A 90 -0.19 6.40 -1.86
CA LEU A 90 -0.08 7.20 -0.64
C LEU A 90 0.76 8.47 -0.82
N ALA A 91 1.64 8.53 -1.83
CA ALA A 91 2.50 9.68 -2.09
C ALA A 91 1.73 10.93 -2.53
N LYS A 92 2.26 12.12 -2.23
CA LYS A 92 1.78 13.38 -2.79
C LYS A 92 2.16 13.57 -4.25
N GLU A 93 3.33 13.06 -4.66
CA GLU A 93 3.85 13.19 -6.02
C GLU A 93 4.15 11.81 -6.59
N GLY A 94 3.54 11.47 -7.72
CA GLY A 94 3.69 10.16 -8.37
C GLY A 94 4.53 10.18 -9.65
N GLY A 95 5.22 11.30 -9.92
CA GLY A 95 6.03 11.51 -11.11
C GLY A 95 5.21 11.60 -12.40
N GLU A 96 5.90 11.86 -13.52
CA GLU A 96 5.27 12.05 -14.85
C GLU A 96 4.36 10.89 -15.26
N GLN A 97 4.64 9.67 -14.82
CA GLN A 97 3.82 8.52 -15.19
C GLN A 97 2.44 8.54 -14.53
N ALA A 98 2.33 8.98 -13.27
CA ALA A 98 1.04 9.12 -12.62
C ALA A 98 0.18 10.15 -13.35
N GLU A 99 0.79 11.28 -13.76
CA GLU A 99 0.14 12.33 -14.55
C GLU A 99 -0.33 11.80 -15.91
N ARG A 100 0.55 11.16 -16.66
CA ARG A 100 0.24 10.60 -18.01
C ARG A 100 -0.86 9.56 -18.00
N THR A 101 -0.99 8.78 -16.92
CA THR A 101 -2.02 7.74 -16.78
C THR A 101 -3.30 8.23 -16.13
N GLY A 102 -3.33 9.49 -15.66
CA GLY A 102 -4.42 10.03 -14.88
C GLY A 102 -4.64 9.26 -13.58
N THR A 103 -3.55 8.79 -12.96
CA THR A 103 -3.62 8.12 -11.67
C THR A 103 -3.84 9.16 -10.57
N GLU A 104 -4.99 9.12 -9.94
CA GLU A 104 -5.29 9.97 -8.80
C GLU A 104 -4.63 9.37 -7.56
N LEU A 105 -3.87 10.20 -6.82
CA LEU A 105 -3.14 9.81 -5.62
C LEU A 105 -3.97 10.13 -4.37
N LEU A 106 -3.82 9.31 -3.32
CA LEU A 106 -4.42 9.57 -2.01
C LEU A 106 -3.74 10.74 -1.30
N SER A 107 -2.49 11.03 -1.65
CA SER A 107 -1.71 12.19 -1.20
C SER A 107 -1.58 12.33 0.32
N LEU A 108 -1.47 11.21 1.02
CA LEU A 108 -1.41 11.15 2.49
C LEU A 108 0.01 11.22 3.07
N MET A 109 1.02 10.93 2.25
CA MET A 109 2.42 10.97 2.66
C MET A 109 3.17 12.07 1.90
N ASP A 110 3.89 12.93 2.61
CA ASP A 110 4.69 14.00 1.99
C ASP A 110 5.98 13.44 1.40
N MET A 111 5.83 12.70 0.31
CA MET A 111 6.92 12.08 -0.45
C MET A 111 6.64 12.14 -1.95
N ALA A 112 7.72 12.11 -2.72
CA ALA A 112 7.69 11.93 -4.18
C ALA A 112 8.18 10.54 -4.56
N VAL A 113 7.53 9.92 -5.56
CA VAL A 113 7.81 8.54 -5.97
C VAL A 113 7.94 8.46 -7.50
N ASP A 114 9.03 7.83 -7.97
CA ASP A 114 9.14 7.38 -9.35
C ASP A 114 8.66 5.92 -9.46
N ARG A 115 7.59 5.71 -10.21
CA ARG A 115 6.96 4.37 -10.38
C ARG A 115 7.83 3.35 -11.11
N ASN A 116 8.74 3.79 -11.97
CA ASN A 116 9.47 2.92 -12.89
C ASN A 116 10.99 3.00 -12.76
N ALA A 117 11.49 3.45 -11.63
CA ALA A 117 12.91 3.64 -11.41
C ALA A 117 13.76 2.38 -11.66
N PHE A 118 13.19 1.21 -11.43
CA PHE A 118 13.88 -0.08 -11.58
C PHE A 118 13.58 -0.82 -12.91
N GLY A 119 13.09 -0.11 -13.91
CA GLY A 119 12.99 -0.64 -15.27
C GLY A 119 11.96 -1.75 -15.47
N ARG A 120 12.30 -2.77 -16.26
CA ARG A 120 11.40 -3.88 -16.64
C ARG A 120 11.42 -5.00 -15.58
N GLN A 121 10.35 -5.77 -15.47
CA GLN A 121 10.22 -6.89 -14.52
C GLN A 121 11.36 -7.92 -14.61
N ARG A 122 11.94 -8.13 -15.79
CA ARG A 122 13.10 -9.01 -16.00
C ARG A 122 14.39 -8.53 -15.32
N GLU A 123 14.42 -7.29 -14.87
CA GLU A 123 15.54 -6.66 -14.15
C GLU A 123 15.35 -6.71 -12.63
N SER A 124 14.46 -7.60 -12.16
CA SER A 124 14.23 -7.83 -10.74
C SER A 124 15.50 -8.34 -10.05
N PHE A 125 15.71 -7.91 -8.81
CA PHE A 125 16.84 -8.33 -7.99
C PHE A 125 16.45 -8.48 -6.52
N GLU A 126 17.30 -9.16 -5.78
CA GLU A 126 17.22 -9.26 -4.32
C GLU A 126 18.40 -8.54 -3.69
N ALA A 127 18.17 -7.88 -2.56
CA ALA A 127 19.21 -7.22 -1.79
C ALA A 127 18.91 -7.31 -0.29
N PRO A 128 19.95 -7.46 0.57
CA PRO A 128 19.77 -7.36 2.00
C PRO A 128 19.49 -5.90 2.39
N LEU A 129 18.42 -5.68 3.14
CA LEU A 129 18.02 -4.37 3.63
C LEU A 129 18.28 -4.27 5.14
N HIS A 130 18.91 -3.19 5.56
CA HIS A 130 18.99 -2.83 6.97
C HIS A 130 17.77 -1.99 7.32
N ILE A 131 16.86 -2.57 8.12
CA ILE A 131 15.64 -1.91 8.57
C ILE A 131 15.80 -1.57 10.04
N GLU A 132 15.56 -0.32 10.41
CA GLU A 132 15.61 0.12 11.80
C GLU A 132 14.63 -0.71 12.66
N GLY A 133 15.14 -1.21 13.80
CA GLY A 133 14.39 -2.09 14.70
C GLY A 133 14.48 -3.59 14.36
N LEU A 134 15.21 -3.98 13.31
CA LEU A 134 15.55 -5.39 13.04
C LEU A 134 17.05 -5.63 13.22
N ASP A 135 17.39 -6.66 14.01
CA ASP A 135 18.78 -7.03 14.31
C ASP A 135 19.52 -7.64 13.11
N LEU A 136 18.78 -8.27 12.19
CA LEU A 136 19.32 -8.95 11.02
C LEU A 136 18.83 -8.27 9.73
N PRO A 137 19.67 -8.30 8.66
CA PRO A 137 19.24 -7.80 7.36
C PRO A 137 18.00 -8.54 6.85
N PHE A 138 17.04 -7.79 6.34
CA PHE A 138 15.81 -8.33 5.75
C PHE A 138 15.99 -8.53 4.24
N PRO A 139 15.62 -9.69 3.66
CA PRO A 139 15.71 -9.90 2.22
C PRO A 139 14.67 -9.05 1.50
N GLY A 140 15.13 -8.01 0.82
CA GLY A 140 14.30 -7.16 -0.04
C GLY A 140 14.21 -7.73 -1.45
N VAL A 141 12.99 -7.89 -1.97
CA VAL A 141 12.73 -8.34 -3.34
C VAL A 141 12.20 -7.17 -4.16
N PHE A 142 12.95 -6.76 -5.18
CA PHE A 142 12.64 -5.61 -6.02
C PHE A 142 12.17 -6.07 -7.39
N ILE A 143 10.85 -5.93 -7.63
CA ILE A 143 10.19 -6.27 -8.89
C ILE A 143 9.50 -5.01 -9.41
N ARG A 144 10.12 -4.26 -10.31
CA ARG A 144 9.61 -2.95 -10.77
C ARG A 144 9.20 -2.05 -9.59
N ALA A 145 10.03 -2.06 -8.56
CA ALA A 145 9.75 -1.31 -7.34
C ALA A 145 9.68 0.20 -7.63
N PRO A 146 8.78 0.94 -6.99
CA PRO A 146 8.86 2.39 -7.00
C PRO A 146 10.09 2.84 -6.20
N LEU A 147 10.68 3.96 -6.61
CA LEU A 147 11.75 4.63 -5.88
C LEU A 147 11.16 5.87 -5.19
N ILE A 148 11.36 5.98 -3.88
CA ILE A 148 11.06 7.22 -3.16
C ILE A 148 12.21 8.18 -3.44
N THR A 149 11.91 9.29 -4.10
CA THR A 149 12.90 10.29 -4.55
C THR A 149 13.01 11.49 -3.62
N ARG A 150 11.99 11.70 -2.76
CA ARG A 150 11.94 12.75 -1.74
C ARG A 150 11.04 12.31 -0.57
N VAL A 151 11.43 12.66 0.63
CA VAL A 151 10.67 12.60 1.89
C VAL A 151 10.79 13.92 2.62
#